data_7af9ef1b26fc92a3a8aa3ec22885dacf
#
_entry.id   7af9ef1b26fc92a3a8aa3ec22885dacf
#
_cell.length_a   1.000
_cell.length_b   1.000
_cell.length_c   1.000
_cell.angle_alpha   90.00
_cell.angle_beta   90.00
_cell.angle_gamma   90.00
#
_symmetry.space_group_name_H-M   'P 1'
#
loop_
_entity.id
_entity.type
_entity.pdbx_description
1 polymer ?
#
loop_
_entity_poly.entity_id
_entity_poly.type
_entity_poly.pdbx_seq_one_letter_code
_entity_poly.pdbx_strand_id
1 'polypeptide(L)'
;QYLLGFDVGSSSVKASLVDIDNGRAAASAFYPDHEAPIISVKSGWAEQDPAMWWDNTKLALKDVMQQTGCKGEDIRAIGISYQMHGLVCVDKEQNVLRPSIIWCDSRAVPYGEKALKALGEERCLQHLLNQPGNFTAAKLAWVKENEPAIYNKVYKILLPGDYLAMKLSGEINTTVEGLSEGIFWDFREKNPAKFLLDYFGFSEDL
;
A
#
# COMPACT_ATOMS: atom_id res chain seq x y z
N GLN A 1 -3.81 -17.61 -23.44
CA GLN A 1 -3.83 -17.42 -21.98
C GLN A 1 -3.00 -16.21 -21.61
N TYR A 2 -3.34 -15.54 -20.47
CA TYR A 2 -2.75 -14.26 -20.12
C TYR A 2 -2.29 -14.22 -18.65
N LEU A 3 -1.26 -13.42 -18.41
CA LEU A 3 -0.92 -12.86 -17.10
C LEU A 3 -1.45 -11.42 -17.06
N LEU A 4 -2.02 -11.02 -15.95
CA LEU A 4 -2.52 -9.66 -15.73
C LEU A 4 -1.62 -8.95 -14.73
N GLY A 5 -1.08 -7.79 -15.10
CA GLY A 5 -0.34 -6.90 -14.22
C GLY A 5 -1.12 -5.64 -13.90
N PHE A 6 -1.15 -5.23 -12.63
CA PHE A 6 -1.60 -3.91 -12.20
C PHE A 6 -0.45 -3.09 -11.67
N ASP A 7 -0.48 -1.78 -11.93
CA ASP A 7 0.39 -0.79 -11.30
C ASP A 7 -0.49 0.31 -10.69
N VAL A 8 -0.59 0.30 -9.36
CA VAL A 8 -1.41 1.25 -8.59
C VAL A 8 -0.56 2.47 -8.27
N GLY A 9 -0.44 3.39 -9.21
CA GLY A 9 0.26 4.66 -9.03
C GLY A 9 -0.60 5.73 -8.36
N SER A 10 0.04 6.83 -7.95
CA SER A 10 -0.66 8.02 -7.43
C SER A 10 -1.30 8.87 -8.54
N SER A 11 -0.79 8.79 -9.76
CA SER A 11 -1.34 9.53 -10.91
C SER A 11 -2.42 8.74 -11.63
N SER A 12 -2.26 7.42 -11.73
CA SER A 12 -3.19 6.51 -12.42
C SER A 12 -2.98 5.07 -11.98
N VAL A 13 -3.97 4.24 -12.24
CA VAL A 13 -3.86 2.79 -12.17
C VAL A 13 -3.72 2.25 -13.58
N LYS A 14 -2.71 1.42 -13.82
CA LYS A 14 -2.45 0.76 -15.11
C LYS A 14 -2.79 -0.71 -15.02
N ALA A 15 -3.28 -1.27 -16.13
CA ALA A 15 -3.45 -2.70 -16.33
C ALA A 15 -2.74 -3.13 -17.61
N SER A 16 -2.10 -4.29 -17.59
CA SER A 16 -1.47 -4.88 -18.77
C SER A 16 -1.76 -6.38 -18.82
N LEU A 17 -2.23 -6.85 -19.97
CA LEU A 17 -2.33 -8.27 -20.28
C LEU A 17 -1.09 -8.71 -21.07
N VAL A 18 -0.44 -9.77 -20.60
CA VAL A 18 0.72 -10.38 -21.24
C VAL A 18 0.32 -11.76 -21.73
N ASP A 19 0.51 -12.02 -22.99
CA ASP A 19 0.29 -13.34 -23.59
C ASP A 19 1.41 -14.29 -23.10
N ILE A 20 1.01 -15.42 -22.51
CA ILE A 20 1.93 -16.40 -21.92
C ILE A 20 2.78 -17.09 -22.99
N ASP A 21 2.22 -17.33 -24.18
CA ASP A 21 2.87 -18.11 -25.22
C ASP A 21 4.05 -17.39 -25.86
N ASN A 22 3.97 -16.06 -25.96
CA ASN A 22 5.00 -15.26 -26.61
C ASN A 22 5.68 -14.20 -25.71
N GLY A 23 5.20 -14.03 -24.47
CA GLY A 23 5.73 -13.08 -23.49
C GLY A 23 5.53 -11.60 -23.85
N ARG A 24 4.63 -11.28 -24.76
CA ARG A 24 4.38 -9.90 -25.20
C ARG A 24 3.12 -9.32 -24.59
N ALA A 25 3.13 -8.01 -24.38
CA ALA A 25 1.94 -7.28 -24.00
C ALA A 25 0.89 -7.38 -25.12
N ALA A 26 -0.28 -7.94 -24.80
CA ALA A 26 -1.42 -8.06 -25.69
C ALA A 26 -2.29 -6.80 -25.65
N ALA A 27 -2.44 -6.20 -24.46
CA ALA A 27 -3.16 -4.95 -24.27
C ALA A 27 -2.65 -4.23 -23.01
N SER A 28 -2.81 -2.90 -23.00
CA SER A 28 -2.58 -2.06 -21.82
C SER A 28 -3.58 -0.93 -21.79
N ALA A 29 -3.97 -0.54 -20.57
CA ALA A 29 -4.85 0.60 -20.33
C ALA A 29 -4.48 1.26 -18.99
N PHE A 30 -4.86 2.51 -18.81
CA PHE A 30 -4.68 3.22 -17.56
C PHE A 30 -5.85 4.18 -17.31
N TYR A 31 -6.16 4.38 -16.04
CA TYR A 31 -7.23 5.27 -15.60
C TYR A 31 -6.81 6.00 -14.31
N PRO A 32 -7.22 7.27 -14.13
CA PRO A 32 -7.92 8.09 -15.15
C PRO A 32 -6.99 8.48 -16.32
N ASP A 33 -7.54 9.05 -17.37
CA ASP A 33 -6.81 9.58 -18.54
C ASP A 33 -6.09 10.93 -18.28
N HIS A 34 -6.31 11.48 -17.10
CA HIS A 34 -5.66 12.65 -16.54
C HIS A 34 -5.04 12.30 -15.18
N GLU A 35 -4.25 13.19 -14.61
CA GLU A 35 -3.64 12.96 -13.29
C GLU A 35 -4.72 12.81 -12.20
N ALA A 36 -4.67 11.71 -11.44
CA ALA A 36 -5.60 11.46 -10.36
C ALA A 36 -5.47 12.51 -9.24
N PRO A 37 -6.57 12.96 -8.64
CA PRO A 37 -6.53 14.01 -7.63
C PRO A 37 -5.81 13.56 -6.36
N ILE A 38 -5.06 14.49 -5.77
CA ILE A 38 -4.45 14.36 -4.44
C ILE A 38 -5.17 15.32 -3.50
N ILE A 39 -5.61 14.83 -2.35
CA ILE A 39 -6.19 15.64 -1.28
C ILE A 39 -5.03 16.25 -0.48
N SER A 40 -4.89 17.57 -0.52
CA SER A 40 -3.86 18.31 0.20
C SER A 40 -4.48 19.48 0.98
N VAL A 41 -4.93 19.20 2.20
CA VAL A 41 -5.58 20.20 3.07
C VAL A 41 -4.60 21.09 3.82
N LYS A 42 -3.33 20.71 3.88
CA LYS A 42 -2.22 21.48 4.46
C LYS A 42 -0.97 21.28 3.62
N SER A 43 -0.06 22.24 3.67
CA SER A 43 1.25 22.11 3.02
C SER A 43 1.98 20.84 3.54
N GLY A 44 2.53 20.05 2.62
CA GLY A 44 3.22 18.79 2.93
C GLY A 44 2.29 17.60 3.21
N TRP A 45 0.96 17.78 3.17
CA TRP A 45 -0.01 16.69 3.28
C TRP A 45 -0.43 16.20 1.90
N ALA A 46 -0.52 14.88 1.75
CA ALA A 46 -0.97 14.24 0.52
C ALA A 46 -1.74 12.96 0.84
N GLU A 47 -2.98 12.92 0.44
CA GLU A 47 -3.88 11.78 0.65
C GLU A 47 -4.62 11.42 -0.63
N GLN A 48 -5.01 10.15 -0.75
CA GLN A 48 -5.92 9.67 -1.79
C GLN A 48 -6.95 8.72 -1.21
N ASP A 49 -8.14 8.71 -1.80
CA ASP A 49 -9.18 7.73 -1.47
C ASP A 49 -8.83 6.37 -2.10
N PRO A 50 -8.60 5.29 -1.33
CA PRO A 50 -8.37 3.97 -1.88
C PRO A 50 -9.51 3.44 -2.78
N ALA A 51 -10.75 3.88 -2.56
CA ALA A 51 -11.87 3.51 -3.44
C ALA A 51 -11.65 3.99 -4.88
N MET A 52 -11.00 5.14 -5.07
CA MET A 52 -10.63 5.63 -6.39
C MET A 52 -9.64 4.68 -7.09
N TRP A 53 -8.66 4.12 -6.38
CA TRP A 53 -7.74 3.13 -6.96
C TRP A 53 -8.49 1.89 -7.42
N TRP A 54 -9.44 1.41 -6.62
CA TRP A 54 -10.26 0.25 -6.96
C TRP A 54 -11.15 0.51 -8.18
N ASP A 55 -11.79 1.68 -8.25
CA ASP A 55 -12.63 2.05 -9.39
C ASP A 55 -11.80 2.14 -10.69
N ASN A 56 -10.64 2.79 -10.64
CA ASN A 56 -9.72 2.87 -11.77
C ASN A 56 -9.15 1.49 -12.16
N THR A 57 -8.91 0.60 -11.20
CA THR A 57 -8.51 -0.79 -11.46
C THR A 57 -9.58 -1.53 -12.28
N LYS A 58 -10.86 -1.39 -11.89
CA LYS A 58 -11.97 -2.02 -12.62
C LYS A 58 -12.11 -1.47 -14.05
N LEU A 59 -11.91 -0.16 -14.22
CA LEU A 59 -11.95 0.46 -15.55
C LEU A 59 -10.78 -0.02 -16.42
N ALA A 60 -9.56 -0.02 -15.90
CA ALA A 60 -8.39 -0.49 -16.63
C ALA A 60 -8.50 -1.99 -17.00
N LEU A 61 -8.98 -2.83 -16.07
CA LEU A 61 -9.24 -4.25 -16.33
C LEU A 61 -10.26 -4.45 -17.44
N LYS A 62 -11.40 -3.76 -17.35
CA LYS A 62 -12.46 -3.86 -18.36
C LYS A 62 -11.94 -3.49 -19.75
N ASP A 63 -11.13 -2.44 -19.83
CA ASP A 63 -10.60 -1.95 -21.11
C ASP A 63 -9.64 -2.99 -21.73
N VAL A 64 -8.64 -3.50 -21.00
CA VAL A 64 -7.72 -4.52 -21.57
C VAL A 64 -8.43 -5.81 -21.94
N MET A 65 -9.48 -6.20 -21.21
CA MET A 65 -10.31 -7.35 -21.59
C MET A 65 -11.11 -7.09 -22.87
N GLN A 66 -11.64 -5.89 -23.06
CA GLN A 66 -12.35 -5.50 -24.29
C GLN A 66 -11.42 -5.46 -25.51
N GLN A 67 -10.20 -4.93 -25.37
CA GLN A 67 -9.21 -4.84 -26.44
C GLN A 67 -8.82 -6.23 -26.98
N THR A 68 -8.78 -7.24 -26.13
CA THR A 68 -8.29 -8.59 -26.48
C THR A 68 -9.40 -9.62 -26.66
N GLY A 69 -10.62 -9.34 -26.21
CA GLY A 69 -11.68 -10.33 -26.08
C GLY A 69 -11.42 -11.36 -24.97
N CYS A 70 -10.40 -11.14 -24.12
CA CYS A 70 -10.04 -12.00 -23.01
C CYS A 70 -11.19 -12.12 -22.01
N LYS A 71 -11.41 -13.32 -21.49
CA LYS A 71 -12.34 -13.59 -20.38
C LYS A 71 -11.57 -13.83 -19.08
N GLY A 72 -12.25 -13.77 -17.95
CA GLY A 72 -11.62 -14.00 -16.65
C GLY A 72 -10.93 -15.38 -16.55
N GLU A 73 -11.52 -16.40 -17.16
CA GLU A 73 -10.99 -17.77 -17.22
C GLU A 73 -9.68 -17.92 -18.02
N ASP A 74 -9.37 -16.93 -18.87
CA ASP A 74 -8.13 -16.90 -19.65
C ASP A 74 -6.94 -16.32 -18.85
N ILE A 75 -7.23 -15.65 -17.72
CA ILE A 75 -6.21 -15.03 -16.86
C ILE A 75 -5.71 -16.07 -15.85
N ARG A 76 -4.42 -16.38 -15.91
CA ARG A 76 -3.79 -17.46 -15.10
C ARG A 76 -3.20 -16.95 -13.79
N ALA A 77 -2.77 -15.71 -13.76
CA ALA A 77 -2.23 -15.09 -12.55
C ALA A 77 -2.34 -13.55 -12.64
N ILE A 78 -2.36 -12.91 -11.48
CA ILE A 78 -2.37 -11.46 -11.32
C ILE A 78 -1.12 -11.06 -10.53
N GLY A 79 -0.38 -10.07 -11.04
CA GLY A 79 0.69 -9.38 -10.33
C GLY A 79 0.29 -7.95 -10.02
N ILE A 80 0.72 -7.45 -8.86
CA ILE A 80 0.41 -6.08 -8.41
C ILE A 80 1.70 -5.36 -8.08
N SER A 81 1.95 -4.25 -8.76
CA SER A 81 2.91 -3.21 -8.39
C SER A 81 2.14 -1.99 -7.89
N TYR A 82 2.74 -1.19 -7.00
CA TYR A 82 2.01 -0.09 -6.38
C TYR A 82 2.94 1.02 -5.87
N GLN A 83 2.36 2.21 -5.66
CA GLN A 83 3.03 3.32 -5.00
C GLN A 83 3.46 2.93 -3.58
N MET A 84 4.69 3.28 -3.23
CA MET A 84 5.31 2.90 -1.97
C MET A 84 4.76 3.66 -0.75
N HIS A 85 4.93 3.10 0.44
CA HIS A 85 4.78 3.75 1.75
C HIS A 85 3.38 4.28 2.08
N GLY A 86 2.36 3.95 1.29
CA GLY A 86 0.98 4.32 1.60
C GLY A 86 0.48 3.64 2.87
N LEU A 87 -0.43 4.31 3.59
CA LEU A 87 -1.12 3.75 4.75
C LEU A 87 -2.62 3.68 4.46
N VAL A 88 -3.14 2.48 4.34
CA VAL A 88 -4.58 2.21 4.29
C VAL A 88 -5.00 1.57 5.61
N CYS A 89 -5.97 2.15 6.30
CA CYS A 89 -6.53 1.63 7.54
C CYS A 89 -7.92 1.05 7.26
N VAL A 90 -8.17 -0.20 7.66
CA VAL A 90 -9.47 -0.86 7.48
C VAL A 90 -10.02 -1.39 8.81
N ASP A 91 -11.35 -1.45 8.91
CA ASP A 91 -12.07 -2.11 9.99
C ASP A 91 -12.23 -3.62 9.74
N LYS A 92 -12.94 -4.32 10.64
CA LYS A 92 -13.19 -5.77 10.55
C LYS A 92 -14.04 -6.16 9.34
N GLU A 93 -14.87 -5.25 8.87
CA GLU A 93 -15.72 -5.40 7.70
C GLU A 93 -14.99 -5.00 6.40
N GLN A 94 -13.65 -4.73 6.48
CA GLN A 94 -12.81 -4.29 5.37
C GLN A 94 -13.17 -2.91 4.79
N ASN A 95 -13.90 -2.09 5.55
CA ASN A 95 -14.17 -0.70 5.16
C ASN A 95 -12.95 0.17 5.42
N VAL A 96 -12.64 1.03 4.49
CA VAL A 96 -11.58 2.05 4.64
C VAL A 96 -12.04 3.10 5.65
N LEU A 97 -11.22 3.36 6.66
CA LEU A 97 -11.56 4.26 7.77
C LEU A 97 -11.22 5.74 7.50
N ARG A 98 -10.31 5.98 6.57
CA ARG A 98 -9.85 7.32 6.20
C ARG A 98 -9.14 7.31 4.83
N PRO A 99 -8.99 8.46 4.15
CA PRO A 99 -8.11 8.56 2.98
C PRO A 99 -6.70 8.08 3.31
N SER A 100 -6.06 7.36 2.38
CA SER A 100 -4.68 6.89 2.54
C SER A 100 -3.71 8.04 2.58
N ILE A 101 -2.81 8.07 3.57
CA ILE A 101 -1.64 8.94 3.57
C ILE A 101 -0.65 8.33 2.59
N ILE A 102 -0.39 9.03 1.46
CA ILE A 102 0.42 8.49 0.37
C ILE A 102 1.91 8.83 0.49
N TRP A 103 2.72 8.32 -0.41
CA TRP A 103 4.19 8.36 -0.35
C TRP A 103 4.80 9.77 -0.26
N CYS A 104 4.21 10.77 -0.91
CA CYS A 104 4.71 12.14 -0.96
C CYS A 104 4.23 13.02 0.23
N ASP A 105 3.46 12.46 1.17
CA ASP A 105 3.07 13.14 2.40
C ASP A 105 4.24 13.22 3.37
N SER A 106 4.43 14.36 4.02
CA SER A 106 5.55 14.59 4.96
C SER A 106 5.14 14.72 6.43
N ARG A 107 3.85 14.57 6.76
CA ARG A 107 3.36 14.78 8.15
C ARG A 107 3.98 13.82 9.17
N ALA A 108 4.38 12.64 8.75
CA ALA A 108 4.91 11.60 9.62
C ALA A 108 6.45 11.66 9.80
N VAL A 109 7.16 12.51 9.06
CA VAL A 109 8.62 12.67 9.17
C VAL A 109 9.08 12.85 10.62
N PRO A 110 8.48 13.73 11.46
CA PRO A 110 8.92 13.90 12.84
C PRO A 110 8.79 12.63 13.70
N TYR A 111 7.85 11.73 13.37
CA TYR A 111 7.67 10.45 14.07
C TYR A 111 8.79 9.48 13.76
N GLY A 112 9.20 9.40 12.48
CA GLY A 112 10.35 8.59 12.06
C GLY A 112 11.66 9.09 12.64
N GLU A 113 11.89 10.41 12.68
CA GLU A 113 13.07 11.01 13.28
C GLU A 113 13.17 10.76 14.80
N LYS A 114 12.05 10.90 15.52
CA LYS A 114 12.00 10.56 16.96
C LYS A 114 12.26 9.08 17.20
N ALA A 115 11.70 8.19 16.37
CA ALA A 115 11.94 6.75 16.47
C ALA A 115 13.42 6.41 16.23
N LEU A 116 14.02 6.97 15.17
CA LEU A 116 15.45 6.78 14.88
C LEU A 116 16.33 7.19 16.06
N LYS A 117 16.06 8.36 16.64
CA LYS A 117 16.80 8.87 17.80
C LYS A 117 16.64 7.98 19.03
N ALA A 118 15.45 7.45 19.27
CA ALA A 118 15.16 6.63 20.44
C ALA A 118 15.68 5.19 20.31
N LEU A 119 15.59 4.60 19.12
CA LEU A 119 15.95 3.21 18.86
C LEU A 119 17.43 3.03 18.51
N GLY A 120 18.08 4.10 18.03
CA GLY A 120 19.46 4.12 17.57
C GLY A 120 19.59 3.75 16.09
N GLU A 121 20.40 4.52 15.36
CA GLU A 121 20.59 4.36 13.91
C GLU A 121 21.16 2.99 13.57
N GLU A 122 22.19 2.54 14.28
CA GLU A 122 22.82 1.25 14.04
C GLU A 122 21.80 0.10 14.13
N ARG A 123 20.97 0.10 15.18
CA ARG A 123 19.93 -0.92 15.35
C ARG A 123 18.91 -0.89 14.21
N CYS A 124 18.44 0.30 13.84
CA CYS A 124 17.50 0.44 12.73
C CYS A 124 18.10 -0.08 11.43
N LEU A 125 19.31 0.31 11.08
CA LEU A 125 19.96 -0.14 9.84
C LEU A 125 20.25 -1.64 9.83
N GLN A 126 20.62 -2.23 10.99
CA GLN A 126 20.90 -3.67 11.07
C GLN A 126 19.65 -4.55 11.02
N HIS A 127 18.54 -4.10 11.60
CA HIS A 127 17.32 -4.90 11.73
C HIS A 127 16.26 -4.57 10.68
N LEU A 128 16.08 -3.28 10.36
CA LEU A 128 15.05 -2.83 9.41
C LEU A 128 15.63 -2.58 8.01
N LEU A 129 16.95 -2.59 7.86
CA LEU A 129 17.71 -2.22 6.64
C LEU A 129 17.47 -0.78 6.19
N ASN A 130 16.80 0.03 7.01
CA ASN A 130 16.49 1.41 6.74
C ASN A 130 16.24 2.17 8.06
N GLN A 131 16.19 3.50 7.95
CA GLN A 131 15.70 4.37 9.02
C GLN A 131 14.16 4.35 9.03
N PRO A 132 13.49 4.56 10.19
CA PRO A 132 12.02 4.63 10.25
C PRO A 132 11.39 5.69 9.34
N GLY A 133 12.07 6.81 9.12
CA GLY A 133 11.74 7.82 8.11
C GLY A 133 10.27 8.20 8.01
N ASN A 134 9.80 8.38 6.77
CA ASN A 134 8.42 8.71 6.44
C ASN A 134 7.65 7.49 5.87
N PHE A 135 7.89 6.33 6.45
CA PHE A 135 7.27 5.08 6.02
C PHE A 135 5.92 4.83 6.70
N THR A 136 5.28 3.72 6.35
CA THR A 136 3.93 3.38 6.81
C THR A 136 3.81 3.32 8.33
N ALA A 137 4.82 2.80 9.03
CA ALA A 137 4.83 2.77 10.50
C ALA A 137 4.79 4.17 11.13
N ALA A 138 5.57 5.13 10.60
CA ALA A 138 5.54 6.52 11.07
C ALA A 138 4.18 7.19 10.78
N LYS A 139 3.57 6.90 9.63
CA LYS A 139 2.22 7.40 9.29
C LYS A 139 1.15 6.84 10.23
N LEU A 140 1.25 5.56 10.59
CA LEU A 140 0.36 4.96 11.58
C LEU A 140 0.54 5.59 12.97
N ALA A 141 1.77 5.91 13.37
CA ALA A 141 2.04 6.62 14.63
C ALA A 141 1.39 8.01 14.64
N TRP A 142 1.44 8.72 13.51
CA TRP A 142 0.73 9.98 13.36
C TRP A 142 -0.79 9.81 13.51
N VAL A 143 -1.39 8.82 12.88
CA VAL A 143 -2.84 8.52 12.99
C VAL A 143 -3.20 8.19 14.44
N LYS A 144 -2.39 7.39 15.14
CA LYS A 144 -2.60 7.03 16.54
C LYS A 144 -2.67 8.26 17.44
N GLU A 145 -1.78 9.22 17.26
CA GLU A 145 -1.71 10.43 18.08
C GLU A 145 -2.76 11.48 17.71
N ASN A 146 -3.00 11.69 16.41
CA ASN A 146 -3.82 12.81 15.92
C ASN A 146 -5.26 12.42 15.58
N GLU A 147 -5.53 11.15 15.31
CA GLU A 147 -6.85 10.62 14.97
C GLU A 147 -7.20 9.38 15.82
N PRO A 148 -7.16 9.47 17.17
CA PRO A 148 -7.32 8.28 18.05
C PRO A 148 -8.68 7.59 17.87
N ALA A 149 -9.72 8.32 17.51
CA ALA A 149 -11.05 7.74 17.25
C ALA A 149 -11.05 6.85 15.98
N ILE A 150 -10.20 7.14 15.00
CA ILE A 150 -9.98 6.30 13.83
C ILE A 150 -9.07 5.14 14.20
N TYR A 151 -7.92 5.42 14.83
CA TYR A 151 -6.96 4.39 15.23
C TYR A 151 -7.60 3.26 16.04
N ASN A 152 -8.49 3.59 16.97
CA ASN A 152 -9.19 2.60 17.81
C ASN A 152 -10.17 1.68 17.04
N LYS A 153 -10.50 2.01 15.80
CA LYS A 153 -11.33 1.18 14.91
C LYS A 153 -10.48 0.36 13.91
N VAL A 154 -9.18 0.62 13.83
CA VAL A 154 -8.30 -0.09 12.90
C VAL A 154 -8.24 -1.56 13.31
N TYR A 155 -8.64 -2.41 12.38
CA TYR A 155 -8.47 -3.85 12.49
C TYR A 155 -7.16 -4.29 11.86
N LYS A 156 -6.88 -3.80 10.64
CA LYS A 156 -5.63 -4.04 9.91
C LYS A 156 -5.16 -2.78 9.20
N ILE A 157 -3.85 -2.71 8.99
CA ILE A 157 -3.22 -1.74 8.11
C ILE A 157 -2.73 -2.45 6.85
N LEU A 158 -2.81 -1.75 5.74
CA LEU A 158 -2.48 -2.29 4.42
C LEU A 158 -1.62 -1.27 3.66
N LEU A 159 -0.73 -1.78 2.83
CA LEU A 159 -0.14 -1.00 1.74
C LEU A 159 -1.14 -0.88 0.58
N PRO A 160 -0.95 0.04 -0.38
CA PRO A 160 -1.87 0.17 -1.51
C PRO A 160 -2.03 -1.12 -2.32
N GLY A 161 -0.97 -1.92 -2.48
CA GLY A 161 -1.03 -3.22 -3.15
C GLY A 161 -1.79 -4.27 -2.35
N ASP A 162 -1.63 -4.30 -1.02
CA ASP A 162 -2.39 -5.20 -0.14
C ASP A 162 -3.89 -4.87 -0.19
N TYR A 163 -4.23 -3.58 -0.24
CA TYR A 163 -5.62 -3.13 -0.39
C TYR A 163 -6.22 -3.64 -1.71
N LEU A 164 -5.49 -3.54 -2.81
CA LEU A 164 -5.96 -4.07 -4.09
C LEU A 164 -6.11 -5.59 -4.04
N ALA A 165 -5.15 -6.31 -3.45
CA ALA A 165 -5.21 -7.76 -3.27
C ALA A 165 -6.43 -8.16 -2.42
N MET A 166 -6.71 -7.43 -1.34
CA MET A 166 -7.91 -7.61 -0.52
C MET A 166 -9.19 -7.43 -1.34
N LYS A 167 -9.27 -6.38 -2.17
CA LYS A 167 -10.44 -6.13 -3.03
C LYS A 167 -10.66 -7.22 -4.08
N LEU A 168 -9.59 -7.84 -4.57
CA LEU A 168 -9.65 -8.91 -5.57
C LEU A 168 -9.98 -10.28 -4.96
N SER A 169 -9.49 -10.57 -3.75
CA SER A 169 -9.58 -11.89 -3.12
C SER A 169 -10.62 -12.00 -2.00
N GLY A 170 -10.99 -10.87 -1.37
CA GLY A 170 -11.76 -10.85 -0.13
C GLY A 170 -10.95 -11.14 1.13
N GLU A 171 -9.64 -11.45 0.99
CA GLU A 171 -8.75 -11.83 2.09
C GLU A 171 -7.75 -10.71 2.40
N ILE A 172 -7.45 -10.50 3.69
CA ILE A 172 -6.43 -9.57 4.13
C ILE A 172 -5.12 -10.33 4.29
N ASN A 173 -4.16 -10.04 3.44
CA ASN A 173 -2.82 -10.61 3.48
C ASN A 173 -1.79 -9.54 3.14
N THR A 174 -0.55 -9.76 3.59
CA THR A 174 0.62 -8.99 3.17
C THR A 174 1.79 -9.94 2.93
N THR A 175 2.92 -9.41 2.49
CA THR A 175 4.16 -10.15 2.25
C THR A 175 5.26 -9.65 3.16
N VAL A 176 6.36 -10.40 3.28
CA VAL A 176 7.55 -9.95 3.99
C VAL A 176 8.10 -8.66 3.35
N GLU A 177 8.03 -8.55 2.03
CA GLU A 177 8.43 -7.37 1.28
C GLU A 177 7.55 -6.17 1.64
N GLY A 178 6.22 -6.37 1.75
CA GLY A 178 5.29 -5.34 2.20
C GLY A 178 5.55 -4.89 3.63
N LEU A 179 5.79 -5.83 4.55
CA LEU A 179 6.17 -5.51 5.93
C LEU A 179 7.51 -4.76 5.97
N SER A 180 8.48 -5.16 5.16
CA SER A 180 9.78 -4.49 5.03
C SER A 180 9.62 -3.06 4.52
N GLU A 181 8.84 -2.87 3.47
CA GLU A 181 8.55 -1.55 2.90
C GLU A 181 7.86 -0.63 3.91
N GLY A 182 6.92 -1.17 4.69
CA GLY A 182 6.23 -0.45 5.77
C GLY A 182 7.09 -0.19 7.00
N ILE A 183 8.33 -0.74 7.06
CA ILE A 183 9.24 -0.73 8.22
C ILE A 183 8.67 -1.53 9.41
N PHE A 184 8.04 -2.66 9.14
CA PHE A 184 7.49 -3.56 10.16
C PHE A 184 8.24 -4.89 10.27
N TRP A 185 9.22 -5.17 9.41
CA TRP A 185 9.96 -6.43 9.39
C TRP A 185 11.36 -6.31 9.97
N ASP A 186 11.73 -7.26 10.82
CA ASP A 186 13.08 -7.43 11.35
C ASP A 186 13.81 -8.51 10.54
N PHE A 187 14.83 -8.10 9.77
CA PHE A 187 15.59 -9.01 8.91
C PHE A 187 16.53 -9.94 9.67
N ARG A 188 16.94 -9.57 10.87
CA ARG A 188 17.79 -10.43 11.72
C ARG A 188 16.98 -11.50 12.42
N GLU A 189 15.87 -11.09 13.04
CA GLU A 189 14.99 -12.00 13.77
C GLU A 189 14.01 -12.75 12.86
N LYS A 190 13.86 -12.33 11.59
CA LYS A 190 12.95 -12.88 10.59
C LYS A 190 11.49 -12.96 11.08
N ASN A 191 11.04 -11.89 11.69
CA ASN A 191 9.69 -11.72 12.21
C ASN A 191 9.29 -10.23 12.21
N PRO A 192 8.04 -9.89 12.58
CA PRO A 192 7.67 -8.49 12.79
C PRO A 192 8.62 -7.80 13.76
N ALA A 193 9.00 -6.57 13.43
CA ALA A 193 9.99 -5.78 14.18
C ALA A 193 9.46 -5.33 15.55
N LYS A 194 9.43 -6.27 16.50
CA LYS A 194 8.84 -6.09 17.82
C LYS A 194 9.35 -4.82 18.53
N PHE A 195 10.63 -4.52 18.44
CA PHE A 195 11.20 -3.35 19.10
C PHE A 195 10.62 -2.02 18.54
N LEU A 196 10.26 -1.99 17.25
CA LEU A 196 9.60 -0.84 16.63
C LEU A 196 8.12 -0.80 17.02
N LEU A 197 7.44 -1.95 17.02
CA LEU A 197 6.04 -2.05 17.44
C LEU A 197 5.89 -1.61 18.90
N ASP A 198 6.77 -2.08 19.79
CA ASP A 198 6.79 -1.70 21.21
C ASP A 198 7.05 -0.19 21.39
N TYR A 199 7.99 0.38 20.60
CA TYR A 199 8.29 1.80 20.65
C TYR A 199 7.06 2.67 20.32
N PHE A 200 6.34 2.34 19.25
CA PHE A 200 5.12 3.04 18.87
C PHE A 200 3.88 2.60 19.66
N GLY A 201 3.98 1.52 20.43
CA GLY A 201 2.87 0.91 21.15
C GLY A 201 1.80 0.37 20.20
N PHE A 202 2.24 -0.28 19.13
CA PHE A 202 1.37 -0.97 18.18
C PHE A 202 1.12 -2.42 18.62
N SER A 203 -0.08 -2.94 18.31
CA SER A 203 -0.34 -4.38 18.43
C SER A 203 0.37 -5.14 17.30
N GLU A 204 0.82 -6.35 17.59
CA GLU A 204 1.35 -7.27 16.56
C GLU A 204 0.24 -7.77 15.62
N ASP A 205 -1.02 -7.57 15.99
CA ASP A 205 -2.19 -8.01 15.20
C ASP A 205 -2.68 -6.97 14.17
N LEU A 206 -2.01 -5.81 14.03
CA LEU A 206 -2.43 -4.74 13.10
C LEU A 206 -2.10 -5.04 11.64
#